data_9dc6e56a57efbe6be23486a7b5390426
#
_entry.id   9dc6e56a57efbe6be23486a7b5390426
#
_cell.length_a   1.000
_cell.length_b   1.000
_cell.length_c   1.000
_cell.angle_alpha   90.00
_cell.angle_beta   90.00
_cell.angle_gamma   90.00
#
_symmetry.space_group_name_H-M   'P 1'
#
loop_
_entity.id
_entity.type
_entity.pdbx_description
1 polymer ?
#
loop_
_entity_poly.entity_id
_entity_poly.type
_entity_poly.pdbx_seq_one_letter_code
_entity_poly.pdbx_strand_id
1 'polypeptide(L)'
;REGVVNQGKLGYDKKNIGTYSINKEAVLNMKYHLPDRIERELCSFAQKYSITKIVLFGSRARGTNTERSDIDIAVYGGSFDDFYWDVKEKIHSLLMFDIVQADAPISDELKEEIEKDGVVIYEKV
;
A
#
# COMPACT_ATOMS: atom_id res chain seq x y z
N ARG A 1 8.28 10.77 -2.05
CA ARG A 1 8.56 10.56 -1.79
C ARG A 1 9.23 10.31 -2.04
N GLU A 2 8.94 10.54 -2.59
CA GLU A 2 9.53 10.25 -2.71
C GLU A 2 9.60 9.84 -2.49
N GLY A 3 9.11 9.93 -2.99
CA GLY A 3 9.16 9.57 -2.84
C GLY A 3 8.73 8.93 -2.37
N VAL A 4 8.24 8.87 -2.17
CA VAL A 4 7.92 8.35 -1.65
C VAL A 4 7.90 8.26 -0.70
N VAL A 5 7.29 8.42 -0.17
CA VAL A 5 7.34 8.32 0.71
C VAL A 5 7.06 7.98 1.47
N ASN A 6 6.74 7.92 1.99
CA ASN A 6 6.42 7.69 2.67
C ASN A 6 6.48 8.12 3.33
N GLN A 7 6.09 8.46 3.70
CA GLN A 7 6.03 8.89 4.24
C GLN A 7 6.23 8.95 4.95
N GLY A 8 5.77 8.81 4.93
CA GLY A 8 6.00 8.85 5.47
C GLY A 8 6.33 8.77 5.85
N LYS A 9 6.24 8.86 5.65
CA LYS A 9 6.60 8.67 5.69
C LYS A 9 7.23 8.60 5.52
N LEU A 10 7.18 8.26 5.12
CA LEU A 10 7.86 8.02 4.84
C LEU A 10 8.15 8.13 4.24
N GLY A 11 8.35 8.20 3.72
CA GLY A 11 8.58 8.28 3.20
C GLY A 11 9.15 7.90 2.39
N TYR A 12 9.19 8.03 1.72
CA TYR A 12 9.98 7.36 0.96
C TYR A 12 10.67 8.20 0.06
N ASP A 13 11.72 8.42 0.15
CA ASP A 13 12.35 9.32 -0.52
C ASP A 13 12.80 9.03 -1.74
N LYS A 14 12.52 9.34 -2.14
CA LYS A 14 12.87 9.07 -2.77
C LYS A 14 13.72 9.24 -3.24
N LYS A 15 14.02 9.66 -3.15
CA LYS A 15 14.94 9.66 -3.38
C LYS A 15 15.75 8.87 -3.56
N ASN A 16 15.67 8.40 -3.64
CA ASN A 16 16.31 7.40 -3.73
C ASN A 16 15.71 6.34 -3.99
N ILE A 17 15.05 6.14 -4.39
CA ILE A 17 14.64 5.41 -4.27
C ILE A 17 14.69 4.81 -4.48
N GLY A 18 14.54 5.07 -5.16
CA GLY A 18 14.27 4.77 -4.60
C GLY A 18 14.74 4.67 -3.63
N THR A 19 14.98 5.30 -3.40
CA THR A 19 15.37 5.24 -2.18
C THR A 19 14.59 5.96 -1.31
N TYR A 20 14.00 5.24 -0.53
CA TYR A 20 13.65 6.02 0.59
C TYR A 20 14.41 5.47 1.75
N SER A 21 14.73 6.33 2.65
CA SER A 21 15.38 5.86 3.83
C SER A 21 14.33 5.74 4.92
N ILE A 22 14.39 4.65 5.65
CA ILE A 22 13.45 4.38 6.71
C ILE A 22 14.13 4.65 8.03
N ASN A 23 13.52 5.53 8.81
CA ASN A 23 13.96 5.80 10.17
C ASN A 23 13.65 4.57 11.03
N LYS A 24 14.66 4.06 11.73
CA LYS A 24 14.47 2.85 12.54
C LYS A 24 13.45 3.04 13.64
N GLU A 25 13.39 4.23 14.22
CA GLU A 25 12.39 4.51 15.23
C GLU A 25 11.00 4.47 14.64
N ALA A 26 10.83 5.03 13.44
CA ALA A 26 9.55 5.01 12.76
C ALA A 26 9.12 3.59 12.49
N VAL A 27 10.06 2.73 12.08
CA VAL A 27 9.76 1.33 11.84
C VAL A 27 9.28 0.64 13.09
N LEU A 28 9.98 0.87 14.21
CA LEU A 28 9.59 0.27 15.48
C LEU A 28 8.24 0.74 15.97
N ASN A 29 7.84 1.96 15.58
CA ASN A 29 6.57 2.55 15.98
C ASN A 29 5.47 2.34 14.96
N MET A 30 5.76 1.68 13.87
CA MET A 30 4.76 1.40 12.86
C MET A 30 3.69 0.51 13.43
N LYS A 31 2.44 0.86 13.14
CA LYS A 31 1.29 0.11 13.60
C LYS A 31 0.75 -0.84 12.57
N TYR A 32 1.19 -0.71 11.33
CA TYR A 32 0.73 -1.62 10.29
C TYR A 32 1.78 -2.71 10.04
N HIS A 33 1.30 -3.84 9.54
CA HIS A 33 2.15 -5.01 9.30
C HIS A 33 2.02 -5.47 7.86
N LEU A 34 2.97 -5.07 7.05
CA LEU A 34 3.05 -5.46 5.64
C LEU A 34 4.49 -5.88 5.37
N PRO A 35 4.71 -7.10 4.84
CA PRO A 35 6.09 -7.52 4.55
C PRO A 35 6.78 -6.55 3.59
N ASP A 36 8.01 -6.20 3.91
CA ASP A 36 8.77 -5.21 3.14
C ASP A 36 8.85 -5.55 1.66
N ARG A 37 9.09 -6.82 1.34
CA ARG A 37 9.20 -7.24 -0.06
C ARG A 37 7.92 -6.93 -0.83
N ILE A 38 6.78 -7.24 -0.20
CA ILE A 38 5.49 -7.01 -0.84
C ILE A 38 5.23 -5.52 -0.99
N GLU A 39 5.55 -4.74 0.02
CA GLU A 39 5.36 -3.29 -0.05
C GLU A 39 6.18 -2.70 -1.19
N ARG A 40 7.44 -3.11 -1.33
CA ARG A 40 8.30 -2.63 -2.41
C ARG A 40 7.77 -3.01 -3.78
N GLU A 41 7.27 -4.23 -3.92
CA GLU A 41 6.71 -4.68 -5.19
C GLU A 41 5.45 -3.91 -5.55
N LEU A 42 4.58 -3.67 -4.56
CA LEU A 42 3.38 -2.88 -4.80
C LEU A 42 3.74 -1.47 -5.25
N CYS A 43 4.72 -0.85 -4.62
CA CYS A 43 5.15 0.49 -5.01
C CYS A 43 5.73 0.51 -6.41
N SER A 44 6.50 -0.52 -6.77
CA SER A 44 7.09 -0.63 -8.09
C SER A 44 6.00 -0.73 -9.17
N PHE A 45 4.99 -1.57 -8.95
CA PHE A 45 3.88 -1.68 -9.90
C PHE A 45 3.04 -0.41 -9.94
N ALA A 46 2.89 0.25 -8.79
CA ALA A 46 2.17 1.52 -8.74
C ALA A 46 2.82 2.56 -9.64
N GLN A 47 4.14 2.64 -9.60
CA GLN A 47 4.87 3.55 -10.47
C GLN A 47 4.70 3.18 -11.93
N LYS A 48 4.78 1.90 -12.23
CA LYS A 48 4.67 1.40 -13.60
C LYS A 48 3.34 1.76 -14.23
N TYR A 49 2.27 1.70 -13.46
CA TYR A 49 0.92 1.93 -13.98
C TYR A 49 0.33 3.28 -13.59
N SER A 50 1.16 4.18 -13.11
CA SER A 50 0.77 5.56 -12.78
C SER A 50 -0.32 5.63 -11.72
N ILE A 51 -0.33 4.67 -10.81
CA ILE A 51 -1.23 4.71 -9.65
C ILE A 51 -0.88 5.96 -8.83
N THR A 52 -1.88 6.65 -8.31
CA THR A 52 -1.63 7.88 -7.55
C THR A 52 -1.50 7.64 -6.07
N LYS A 53 -2.16 6.62 -5.54
CA LYS A 53 -2.11 6.37 -4.09
C LYS A 53 -2.53 4.94 -3.80
N ILE A 54 -1.88 4.32 -2.82
CA ILE A 54 -2.29 3.03 -2.26
C ILE A 54 -2.44 3.19 -0.76
N VAL A 55 -3.58 2.77 -0.24
CA VAL A 55 -3.88 2.81 1.19
C VAL A 55 -4.07 1.40 1.69
N LEU A 56 -3.28 1.01 2.68
CA LEU A 56 -3.45 -0.27 3.38
C LEU A 56 -4.55 -0.08 4.41
N PHE A 57 -5.52 -0.99 4.45
CA PHE A 57 -6.58 -0.92 5.46
C PHE A 57 -6.83 -2.32 6.02
N GLY A 58 -7.86 -2.46 6.84
CA GLY A 58 -8.17 -3.74 7.44
C GLY A 58 -7.23 -4.13 8.58
N SER A 59 -7.16 -5.42 8.87
CA SER A 59 -6.45 -5.89 10.06
C SER A 59 -4.97 -5.57 10.04
N ARG A 60 -4.31 -5.62 8.89
CA ARG A 60 -2.89 -5.31 8.82
C ARG A 60 -2.60 -3.84 9.08
N ALA A 61 -3.52 -2.96 8.70
CA ALA A 61 -3.38 -1.54 9.00
C ALA A 61 -3.58 -1.28 10.49
N ARG A 62 -4.52 -2.00 11.11
CA ARG A 62 -4.79 -1.86 12.54
C ARG A 62 -3.74 -2.53 13.42
N GLY A 63 -2.96 -3.45 12.86
CA GLY A 63 -2.01 -4.22 13.63
C GLY A 63 -2.64 -5.40 14.37
N THR A 64 -3.86 -5.78 13.99
CA THR A 64 -4.57 -6.90 14.62
C THR A 64 -4.49 -8.18 13.77
N ASN A 65 -3.65 -8.17 12.75
CA ASN A 65 -3.52 -9.30 11.84
C ASN A 65 -2.76 -10.47 12.44
N THR A 66 -2.99 -11.64 11.85
CA THR A 66 -2.12 -12.80 12.01
C THR A 66 -1.20 -12.85 10.79
N GLU A 67 -0.28 -13.81 10.80
CA GLU A 67 0.61 -14.02 9.66
C GLU A 67 -0.13 -14.36 8.39
N ARG A 68 -1.34 -14.89 8.50
CA ARG A 68 -2.13 -15.34 7.35
C ARG A 68 -3.23 -14.39 6.94
N SER A 69 -3.34 -13.26 7.61
CA SER A 69 -4.37 -12.28 7.27
C SER A 69 -4.19 -11.75 5.86
N ASP A 70 -5.30 -11.51 5.17
CA ASP A 70 -5.28 -10.94 3.83
C ASP A 70 -4.67 -9.55 3.84
N ILE A 71 -4.18 -9.15 2.69
CA ILE A 71 -3.66 -7.80 2.50
C ILE A 71 -4.75 -7.00 1.78
N ASP A 72 -5.33 -6.04 2.50
CA ASP A 72 -6.42 -5.20 1.99
C ASP A 72 -5.86 -3.86 1.57
N ILE A 73 -5.93 -3.56 0.28
CA ILE A 73 -5.43 -2.28 -0.23
C ILE A 73 -6.49 -1.57 -1.07
N ALA A 74 -6.54 -0.25 -0.90
CA ALA A 74 -7.37 0.64 -1.71
C ALA A 74 -6.46 1.38 -2.66
N VAL A 75 -6.78 1.33 -3.95
CA VAL A 75 -5.93 1.85 -5.01
C VAL A 75 -6.66 2.99 -5.71
N TYR A 76 -5.95 4.08 -5.94
CA TYR A 76 -6.49 5.30 -6.54
C TYR A 76 -5.72 5.64 -7.81
N GLY A 77 -6.46 5.98 -8.86
CA GLY A 77 -5.88 6.49 -10.10
C GLY A 77 -5.18 5.44 -10.93
N GLY A 78 -4.55 5.90 -12.01
CA GLY A 78 -3.73 5.06 -12.88
C GLY A 78 -4.50 4.00 -13.65
N SER A 79 -3.75 3.04 -14.18
CA SER A 79 -4.31 1.90 -14.91
C SER A 79 -4.60 0.78 -13.93
N PHE A 80 -5.75 0.88 -13.28
CA PHE A 80 -6.10 -0.06 -12.19
C PHE A 80 -6.09 -1.52 -12.65
N ASP A 81 -6.69 -1.81 -13.80
CA ASP A 81 -6.80 -3.20 -14.25
C ASP A 81 -5.43 -3.83 -14.48
N ASP A 82 -4.53 -3.08 -15.10
CA ASP A 82 -3.18 -3.58 -15.36
C ASP A 82 -2.43 -3.81 -14.04
N PHE A 83 -2.57 -2.87 -13.12
CA PHE A 83 -1.97 -3.00 -11.79
C PHE A 83 -2.52 -4.23 -11.08
N TYR A 84 -3.85 -4.37 -11.07
CA TYR A 84 -4.52 -5.49 -10.40
C TYR A 84 -3.99 -6.84 -10.88
N TRP A 85 -3.95 -7.03 -12.20
CA TRP A 85 -3.54 -8.33 -12.75
C TRP A 85 -2.07 -8.60 -12.54
N ASP A 86 -1.21 -7.57 -12.64
CA ASP A 86 0.21 -7.77 -12.38
C ASP A 86 0.47 -8.12 -10.92
N VAL A 87 -0.23 -7.48 -9.99
CA VAL A 87 -0.09 -7.81 -8.58
C VAL A 87 -0.49 -9.27 -8.36
N LYS A 88 -1.65 -9.66 -8.91
CA LYS A 88 -2.15 -11.02 -8.72
C LYS A 88 -1.24 -12.07 -9.34
N GLU A 89 -0.62 -11.76 -10.46
CA GLU A 89 0.20 -12.73 -11.18
C GLU A 89 1.65 -12.75 -10.77
N LYS A 90 2.20 -11.60 -10.43
CA LYS A 90 3.66 -11.48 -10.29
C LYS A 90 4.16 -11.39 -8.86
N ILE A 91 3.32 -10.99 -7.93
CA ILE A 91 3.75 -10.99 -6.53
C ILE A 91 3.53 -12.39 -5.97
N HIS A 92 4.63 -13.09 -5.79
CA HIS A 92 4.58 -14.45 -5.27
C HIS A 92 4.46 -14.41 -3.76
N SER A 93 3.30 -14.79 -3.25
CA SER A 93 3.03 -14.77 -1.83
C SER A 93 1.97 -15.79 -1.49
N LEU A 94 2.04 -16.34 -0.29
CA LEU A 94 0.98 -17.19 0.23
C LEU A 94 -0.20 -16.36 0.74
N LEU A 95 0.00 -15.05 0.85
CA LEU A 95 -1.06 -14.17 1.32
C LEU A 95 -1.96 -13.76 0.16
N MET A 96 -3.25 -13.61 0.47
CA MET A 96 -4.22 -13.18 -0.50
C MET A 96 -4.30 -11.65 -0.49
N PHE A 97 -4.55 -11.10 -1.68
CA PHE A 97 -4.73 -9.66 -1.83
C PHE A 97 -6.20 -9.36 -2.08
N ASP A 98 -6.75 -8.40 -1.35
CA ASP A 98 -8.06 -7.83 -1.63
C ASP A 98 -7.80 -6.41 -2.13
N ILE A 99 -7.94 -6.21 -3.43
CA ILE A 99 -7.55 -4.96 -4.10
C ILE A 99 -8.80 -4.22 -4.52
N VAL A 100 -9.03 -3.06 -3.90
CA VAL A 100 -10.23 -2.25 -4.13
C VAL A 100 -9.87 -1.06 -5.01
N GLN A 101 -10.67 -0.84 -6.05
CA GLN A 101 -10.55 0.38 -6.86
C GLN A 101 -11.32 1.49 -6.14
N ALA A 102 -10.60 2.26 -5.34
CA ALA A 102 -11.22 3.16 -4.38
C ALA A 102 -11.85 4.41 -5.00
N ASP A 103 -11.44 4.78 -6.22
CA ASP A 103 -12.06 5.91 -6.91
C ASP A 103 -13.21 5.49 -7.83
N ALA A 104 -13.59 4.21 -7.80
CA ALA A 104 -14.82 3.73 -8.39
C ALA A 104 -15.93 3.80 -7.33
N PRO A 105 -17.20 3.63 -7.71
CA PRO A 105 -18.27 3.59 -6.71
C PRO A 105 -18.09 2.41 -5.76
N ILE A 106 -17.96 2.72 -4.48
CA ILE A 106 -17.83 1.70 -3.42
C ILE A 106 -18.85 2.03 -2.33
N SER A 107 -19.15 1.06 -1.48
CA SER A 107 -20.13 1.24 -0.42
C SER A 107 -19.63 2.26 0.61
N ASP A 108 -20.56 2.92 1.29
CA ASP A 108 -20.21 3.85 2.36
C ASP A 108 -19.46 3.14 3.49
N GLU A 109 -19.84 1.91 3.77
CA GLU A 109 -19.20 1.12 4.81
C GLU A 109 -17.73 0.87 4.47
N LEU A 110 -17.45 0.51 3.23
CA LEU A 110 -16.08 0.28 2.80
C LEU A 110 -15.27 1.57 2.81
N LYS A 111 -15.88 2.67 2.37
CA LYS A 111 -15.24 3.98 2.39
C LYS A 111 -14.85 4.37 3.80
N GLU A 112 -15.76 4.16 4.75
CA GLU A 112 -15.50 4.45 6.16
C GLU A 112 -14.35 3.62 6.70
N GLU A 113 -14.32 2.34 6.35
CA GLU A 113 -13.27 1.45 6.81
C GLU A 113 -11.90 1.92 6.31
N ILE A 114 -11.83 2.29 5.04
CA ILE A 114 -10.59 2.79 4.44
C ILE A 114 -10.14 4.07 5.14
N GLU A 115 -11.06 4.97 5.40
CA GLU A 115 -10.74 6.25 6.02
C GLU A 115 -10.35 6.09 7.49
N LYS A 116 -11.02 5.21 8.19
CA LYS A 116 -10.79 5.05 9.63
C LYS A 116 -9.45 4.39 9.93
N ASP A 117 -9.13 3.32 9.22
CA ASP A 117 -7.97 2.50 9.54
C ASP A 117 -6.84 2.66 8.52
N GLY A 118 -7.07 3.38 7.44
CA GLY A 118 -6.15 3.41 6.32
C GLY A 118 -4.81 4.03 6.62
N VAL A 119 -3.76 3.41 6.09
CA VAL A 119 -2.40 3.92 6.16
C VAL A 119 -1.91 4.04 4.73
N VAL A 120 -1.48 5.24 4.35
CA VAL A 120 -0.95 5.46 2.99
C VAL A 120 0.41 4.78 2.89
N ILE A 121 0.53 3.80 2.01
CA ILE A 121 1.79 3.10 1.80
C ILE A 121 2.48 3.54 0.52
N TYR A 122 1.77 4.23 -0.36
CA TYR A 122 2.34 4.78 -1.59
C TYR A 122 1.55 6.00 -1.98
N GLU A 123 2.25 7.05 -2.36
CA GLU A 123 1.61 8.25 -2.87
C GLU A 123 2.51 8.87 -3.93
N LYS A 124 1.94 9.13 -5.10
CA LYS A 124 2.68 9.73 -6.20
C LYS A 124 2.92 11.20 -5.89
N VAL A 125 4.13 11.63 -6.09
CA VAL A 125 4.49 13.04 -5.87
C VAL A 125 4.84 13.71 -7.18
#